data_4ebe22ff869684ab3c1591359f38cb5d
#
_entry.id   4ebe22ff869684ab3c1591359f38cb5d
#
_cell.length_a   1.000
_cell.length_b   1.000
_cell.length_c   1.000
_cell.angle_alpha   90.00
_cell.angle_beta   90.00
_cell.angle_gamma   90.00
#
_symmetry.space_group_name_H-M   'P 1'
#
loop_
_entity.id
_entity.type
_entity.pdbx_description
1 polymer ?
#
loop_
_entity_poly.entity_id
_entity_poly.type
_entity_poly.pdbx_seq_one_letter_code
_entity_poly.pdbx_strand_id
1 'polypeptide(L)'
;MAKEKDSKQPQKAAKNYDHGDVVLRFDKVTFGYAALKPLLENATFSLRERAKVTLMGQNGAGKSTLFRLIAGEIEPEEGKVNIRTGATIARAMQAIPRDQLDLSVIEYFEKAFKGKVYDIEPRVKKILAVVNLPSADLKKKVGEFSGGQQARLLLAFALIQNPDILLLDEPTNNLDKEGIERLTKFLADYEKTCIVISHDAKFLNSFTHGVLYLDSFLKQVEQYVGDYFDVVIEITRRIERERKENVRLERDIANRKDQFNFFAQKGGKMRDVARKMREAIEELESQLVDTRKEDKTINHFMIPVQTFENSELPEWKIVEIKGVSVIKNHKPVQKKTNIVLKRKNKLLIKGPNGIGKTTFLELLANGKAKGAEIADGVKIGYYKQDFLNLDFEKTVYESLAAVMESGSEETLRATAANFLLTDAILKNKVGALSEGQKGLLCFARFILQRPGLLILDEPTNHINFRHLPIIAEAVSKYEGALILVSHMKDFAEKINFDHTLDLGEI
;
A
#
# COMPACT_ATOMS: atom_id res chain seq x y z
N MET A 1 -25.85 -28.77 35.95
CA MET A 1 -26.15 -27.33 36.11
C MET A 1 -24.84 -26.60 36.37
N ALA A 2 -24.20 -26.08 35.30
CA ALA A 2 -23.03 -25.22 35.41
C ALA A 2 -23.39 -23.93 34.62
N LYS A 3 -23.43 -22.81 35.32
CA LYS A 3 -23.76 -21.48 34.77
C LYS A 3 -22.57 -20.95 33.97
N GLU A 4 -22.75 -20.77 32.69
CA GLU A 4 -21.88 -19.94 31.85
C GLU A 4 -21.92 -18.48 32.35
N LYS A 5 -20.76 -17.98 32.73
CA LYS A 5 -20.56 -16.56 33.05
C LYS A 5 -20.30 -15.83 31.73
N ASP A 6 -21.30 -15.09 31.27
CA ASP A 6 -21.17 -14.04 30.28
C ASP A 6 -20.14 -12.99 30.76
N SER A 7 -18.97 -13.00 30.16
CA SER A 7 -18.01 -11.91 30.29
C SER A 7 -18.40 -10.78 29.33
N LYS A 8 -19.22 -9.86 29.79
CA LYS A 8 -19.45 -8.57 29.14
C LYS A 8 -18.13 -7.79 29.14
N GLN A 9 -17.47 -7.72 27.98
CA GLN A 9 -16.44 -6.72 27.73
C GLN A 9 -17.07 -5.32 27.82
N PRO A 10 -16.40 -4.33 28.43
CA PRO A 10 -16.94 -2.97 28.51
C PRO A 10 -17.00 -2.38 27.09
N GLN A 11 -18.22 -2.12 26.62
CA GLN A 11 -18.47 -1.28 25.47
C GLN A 11 -17.85 0.09 25.73
N LYS A 12 -16.74 0.41 25.07
CA LYS A 12 -16.26 1.79 24.98
C LYS A 12 -17.40 2.61 24.39
N ALA A 13 -17.86 3.61 25.12
CA ALA A 13 -18.89 4.55 24.68
C ALA A 13 -18.51 5.09 23.30
N ALA A 14 -19.31 4.78 22.29
CA ALA A 14 -19.21 5.39 20.98
C ALA A 14 -19.40 6.90 21.19
N LYS A 15 -18.32 7.67 21.01
CA LYS A 15 -18.45 9.13 20.96
C LYS A 15 -19.35 9.43 19.78
N ASN A 16 -20.53 10.02 20.04
CA ASN A 16 -21.47 10.44 19.03
C ASN A 16 -20.82 11.53 18.16
N TYR A 17 -20.25 11.15 17.02
CA TYR A 17 -19.70 12.07 16.00
C TYR A 17 -20.76 12.50 14.97
N ASP A 18 -22.03 12.34 15.30
CA ASP A 18 -23.17 12.61 14.38
C ASP A 18 -23.71 14.05 14.51
N HIS A 19 -22.94 14.96 15.08
CA HIS A 19 -23.34 16.35 15.29
C HIS A 19 -22.54 17.29 14.38
N GLY A 20 -23.14 17.72 13.28
CA GLY A 20 -22.60 18.72 12.36
C GLY A 20 -23.35 18.71 11.03
N ASP A 21 -23.26 19.81 10.29
CA ASP A 21 -23.84 19.91 8.96
C ASP A 21 -23.09 19.01 7.96
N VAL A 22 -23.78 18.58 6.91
CA VAL A 22 -23.16 17.83 5.82
C VAL A 22 -22.26 18.79 5.05
N VAL A 23 -20.94 18.49 5.05
CA VAL A 23 -19.92 19.29 4.34
C VAL A 23 -19.62 18.75 2.94
N LEU A 24 -19.82 17.45 2.73
CA LEU A 24 -19.61 16.74 1.46
C LEU A 24 -20.71 15.70 1.26
N ARG A 25 -21.34 15.69 0.08
CA ARG A 25 -22.32 14.66 -0.32
C ARG A 25 -22.10 14.24 -1.76
N PHE A 26 -21.96 12.97 -1.97
CA PHE A 26 -22.08 12.30 -3.26
C PHE A 26 -23.53 11.85 -3.45
N ASP A 27 -24.12 12.16 -4.57
CA ASP A 27 -25.48 11.78 -4.91
C ASP A 27 -25.49 11.07 -6.25
N LYS A 28 -25.57 9.74 -6.22
CA LYS A 28 -25.58 8.82 -7.37
C LYS A 28 -24.49 9.11 -8.38
N VAL A 29 -23.26 9.33 -7.90
CA VAL A 29 -22.12 9.67 -8.77
C VAL A 29 -21.65 8.46 -9.53
N THR A 30 -21.59 8.58 -10.86
CA THR A 30 -21.00 7.62 -11.79
C THR A 30 -19.80 8.28 -12.48
N PHE A 31 -18.67 7.58 -12.57
CA PHE A 31 -17.45 8.07 -13.21
C PHE A 31 -16.58 6.95 -13.74
N GLY A 32 -16.02 7.13 -14.94
CA GLY A 32 -14.98 6.28 -15.54
C GLY A 32 -14.05 7.10 -16.43
N TYR A 33 -12.86 6.57 -16.74
CA TYR A 33 -11.95 7.18 -17.72
C TYR A 33 -12.24 6.71 -19.15
N ALA A 34 -13.06 5.69 -19.31
CA ALA A 34 -13.52 5.17 -20.61
C ALA A 34 -14.93 4.61 -20.43
N ALA A 35 -15.79 4.84 -21.40
CA ALA A 35 -17.22 4.50 -21.39
C ALA A 35 -17.54 3.02 -21.07
N LEU A 36 -16.58 2.11 -21.18
CA LEU A 36 -16.75 0.67 -20.95
C LEU A 36 -16.20 0.16 -19.60
N LYS A 37 -15.61 1.03 -18.77
CA LYS A 37 -15.04 0.64 -17.45
C LYS A 37 -15.27 1.72 -16.41
N PRO A 38 -16.48 1.86 -15.89
CA PRO A 38 -16.72 2.79 -14.78
C PRO A 38 -15.91 2.38 -13.56
N LEU A 39 -15.36 3.37 -12.85
CA LEU A 39 -14.68 3.22 -11.56
C LEU A 39 -15.65 3.40 -10.40
N LEU A 40 -16.69 4.23 -10.60
CA LEU A 40 -17.77 4.47 -9.66
C LEU A 40 -19.09 4.30 -10.39
N GLU A 41 -20.04 3.63 -9.77
CA GLU A 41 -21.42 3.44 -10.26
C GLU A 41 -22.40 3.81 -9.14
N ASN A 42 -23.21 4.85 -9.35
CA ASN A 42 -24.23 5.30 -8.41
C ASN A 42 -23.71 5.52 -6.97
N ALA A 43 -22.46 5.94 -6.81
CA ALA A 43 -21.86 6.13 -5.50
C ALA A 43 -22.61 7.21 -4.71
N THR A 44 -23.09 6.85 -3.52
CA THR A 44 -23.86 7.74 -2.65
C THR A 44 -23.36 7.62 -1.23
N PHE A 45 -22.83 8.71 -0.69
CA PHE A 45 -22.40 8.82 0.71
C PHE A 45 -22.35 10.30 1.13
N SER A 46 -22.23 10.54 2.44
CA SER A 46 -22.11 11.91 2.95
C SER A 46 -21.14 11.96 4.12
N LEU A 47 -20.41 13.08 4.21
CA LEU A 47 -19.55 13.38 5.36
C LEU A 47 -20.03 14.66 6.03
N ARG A 48 -20.04 14.61 7.35
CA ARG A 48 -20.37 15.75 8.22
C ARG A 48 -19.11 16.51 8.58
N GLU A 49 -19.29 17.70 9.10
CA GLU A 49 -18.19 18.49 9.67
C GLU A 49 -17.45 17.69 10.75
N ARG A 50 -16.14 17.96 10.87
CA ARG A 50 -15.22 17.31 11.82
C ARG A 50 -15.09 15.81 11.65
N ALA A 51 -15.65 15.21 10.59
CA ALA A 51 -15.45 13.81 10.31
C ALA A 51 -13.98 13.53 9.97
N LYS A 52 -13.39 12.54 10.62
CA LYS A 52 -12.04 12.04 10.34
C LYS A 52 -12.18 10.62 9.83
N VAL A 53 -12.06 10.44 8.54
CA VAL A 53 -12.35 9.18 7.90
C VAL A 53 -11.17 8.69 7.07
N THR A 54 -11.02 7.37 7.02
CA THR A 54 -10.07 6.71 6.14
C THR A 54 -10.77 6.31 4.84
N LEU A 55 -10.16 6.57 3.69
CA LEU A 55 -10.58 6.00 2.42
C LEU A 55 -9.81 4.71 2.16
N MET A 56 -10.51 3.60 2.27
CA MET A 56 -9.98 2.26 2.00
C MET A 56 -10.43 1.76 0.63
N GLY A 57 -9.70 0.81 0.10
CA GLY A 57 -10.00 0.14 -1.17
C GLY A 57 -8.73 -0.43 -1.78
N GLN A 58 -8.87 -1.30 -2.75
CA GLN A 58 -7.74 -1.92 -3.43
C GLN A 58 -6.88 -0.90 -4.19
N ASN A 59 -5.63 -1.27 -4.47
CA ASN A 59 -4.80 -0.47 -5.36
C ASN A 59 -5.41 -0.49 -6.76
N GLY A 60 -5.57 0.69 -7.36
CA GLY A 60 -6.27 0.83 -8.63
C GLY A 60 -7.80 0.94 -8.54
N ALA A 61 -8.40 0.83 -7.35
CA ALA A 61 -9.85 0.96 -7.15
C ALA A 61 -10.41 2.36 -7.46
N GLY A 62 -9.54 3.36 -7.63
CA GLY A 62 -9.97 4.73 -7.92
C GLY A 62 -9.94 5.67 -6.70
N LYS A 63 -9.21 5.33 -5.63
CA LYS A 63 -9.09 6.20 -4.44
C LYS A 63 -8.63 7.62 -4.79
N SER A 64 -7.56 7.76 -5.55
CA SER A 64 -7.05 9.07 -6.00
C SER A 64 -8.03 9.76 -6.97
N THR A 65 -8.82 8.99 -7.74
CA THR A 65 -9.90 9.52 -8.59
C THR A 65 -11.02 10.10 -7.73
N LEU A 66 -11.41 9.42 -6.65
CA LEU A 66 -12.39 9.94 -5.69
C LEU A 66 -11.91 11.27 -5.07
N PHE A 67 -10.62 11.38 -4.72
CA PHE A 67 -10.03 12.63 -4.24
C PHE A 67 -10.10 13.74 -5.28
N ARG A 68 -9.86 13.44 -6.56
CA ARG A 68 -9.96 14.41 -7.65
C ARG A 68 -11.41 14.88 -7.87
N LEU A 69 -12.40 13.98 -7.74
CA LEU A 69 -13.83 14.34 -7.77
C LEU A 69 -14.20 15.25 -6.61
N ILE A 70 -13.73 14.94 -5.38
CA ILE A 70 -13.96 15.78 -4.20
C ILE A 70 -13.29 17.16 -4.37
N ALA A 71 -12.08 17.19 -4.91
CA ALA A 71 -11.36 18.45 -5.16
C ALA A 71 -11.94 19.29 -6.32
N GLY A 72 -12.88 18.75 -7.10
CA GLY A 72 -13.42 19.40 -8.28
C GLY A 72 -12.43 19.48 -9.45
N GLU A 73 -11.38 18.65 -9.45
CA GLU A 73 -10.40 18.57 -10.54
C GLU A 73 -10.95 17.83 -11.77
N ILE A 74 -11.94 16.98 -11.57
CA ILE A 74 -12.68 16.23 -12.59
C ILE A 74 -14.17 16.26 -12.25
N GLU A 75 -15.01 16.23 -13.27
CA GLU A 75 -16.46 16.19 -13.14
C GLU A 75 -17.00 14.75 -13.27
N PRO A 76 -18.05 14.37 -12.52
CA PRO A 76 -18.71 13.09 -12.69
C PRO A 76 -19.45 13.01 -14.03
N GLU A 77 -19.58 11.80 -14.61
CA GLU A 77 -20.39 11.54 -15.81
C GLU A 77 -21.88 11.64 -15.49
N GLU A 78 -22.28 11.12 -14.32
CA GLU A 78 -23.66 11.21 -13.81
C GLU A 78 -23.65 11.50 -12.31
N GLY A 79 -24.77 12.04 -11.82
CA GLY A 79 -24.91 12.42 -10.42
C GLY A 79 -24.26 13.75 -10.08
N LYS A 80 -24.09 14.04 -8.79
CA LYS A 80 -23.50 15.31 -8.31
C LYS A 80 -22.64 15.12 -7.08
N VAL A 81 -21.51 15.83 -7.04
CA VAL A 81 -20.71 16.03 -5.84
C VAL A 81 -21.08 17.39 -5.25
N ASN A 82 -21.78 17.37 -4.12
CA ASN A 82 -22.22 18.58 -3.44
C ASN A 82 -21.28 18.87 -2.27
N ILE A 83 -20.66 20.04 -2.31
CA ILE A 83 -19.82 20.58 -1.25
C ILE A 83 -20.55 21.78 -0.66
N ARG A 84 -20.53 21.90 0.67
CA ARG A 84 -21.15 23.04 1.34
C ARG A 84 -20.62 24.35 0.77
N THR A 85 -21.54 25.28 0.47
CA THR A 85 -21.19 26.61 -0.08
C THR A 85 -20.17 27.32 0.82
N GLY A 86 -19.07 27.77 0.23
CA GLY A 86 -17.99 28.45 0.93
C GLY A 86 -16.97 27.54 1.63
N ALA A 87 -17.18 26.24 1.64
CA ALA A 87 -16.19 25.32 2.21
C ALA A 87 -14.92 25.26 1.35
N THR A 88 -13.78 25.29 2.00
CA THR A 88 -12.45 25.20 1.38
C THR A 88 -11.93 23.78 1.39
N ILE A 89 -11.25 23.38 0.29
CA ILE A 89 -10.66 22.06 0.14
C ILE A 89 -9.16 22.23 -0.12
N ALA A 90 -8.32 21.45 0.56
CA ALA A 90 -6.93 21.31 0.19
C ALA A 90 -6.57 19.84 0.08
N ARG A 91 -5.76 19.53 -0.94
CA ARG A 91 -5.21 18.21 -1.20
C ARG A 91 -3.70 18.27 -1.20
N ALA A 92 -3.06 17.36 -0.50
CA ALA A 92 -1.62 17.16 -0.63
C ALA A 92 -1.33 16.56 -2.02
N MET A 93 -0.63 17.32 -2.87
CA MET A 93 -0.23 16.88 -4.21
C MET A 93 0.90 15.85 -4.13
N GLN A 94 1.07 15.06 -5.18
CA GLN A 94 2.13 14.03 -5.25
C GLN A 94 3.49 14.61 -5.68
N ALA A 95 3.50 15.70 -6.42
CA ALA A 95 4.71 16.36 -6.87
C ALA A 95 4.52 17.87 -6.92
N ILE A 96 5.62 18.61 -6.70
CA ILE A 96 5.64 20.06 -6.85
C ILE A 96 5.69 20.39 -8.34
N PRO A 97 4.81 21.30 -8.84
CA PRO A 97 4.84 21.75 -10.22
C PRO A 97 6.21 22.32 -10.61
N ARG A 98 6.67 22.03 -11.83
CA ARG A 98 8.01 22.43 -12.29
C ARG A 98 8.24 23.92 -12.25
N ASP A 99 7.22 24.71 -12.53
CA ASP A 99 7.23 26.18 -12.48
C ASP A 99 7.36 26.76 -11.06
N GLN A 100 7.21 25.92 -10.03
CA GLN A 100 7.32 26.31 -8.62
C GLN A 100 8.61 25.86 -7.96
N LEU A 101 9.43 25.08 -8.63
CA LEU A 101 10.71 24.57 -8.08
C LEU A 101 11.73 25.69 -7.82
N ASP A 102 11.67 26.79 -8.58
CA ASP A 102 12.58 27.94 -8.42
C ASP A 102 12.15 28.92 -7.32
N LEU A 103 10.97 28.77 -6.77
CA LEU A 103 10.49 29.61 -5.68
C LEU A 103 11.23 29.30 -4.38
N SER A 104 11.45 30.32 -3.55
CA SER A 104 11.84 30.10 -2.15
C SER A 104 10.69 29.40 -1.37
N VAL A 105 11.03 28.78 -0.24
CA VAL A 105 10.02 28.14 0.62
C VAL A 105 8.92 29.16 1.01
N ILE A 106 9.27 30.40 1.36
CA ILE A 106 8.28 31.42 1.70
C ILE A 106 7.35 31.72 0.53
N GLU A 107 7.92 32.04 -0.65
CA GLU A 107 7.14 32.34 -1.85
C GLU A 107 6.23 31.16 -2.26
N TYR A 108 6.71 29.93 -2.09
CA TYR A 108 5.90 28.74 -2.32
C TYR A 108 4.69 28.70 -1.40
N PHE A 109 4.89 28.92 -0.09
CA PHE A 109 3.79 28.90 0.88
C PHE A 109 2.85 30.12 0.77
N GLU A 110 3.31 31.27 0.26
CA GLU A 110 2.43 32.40 -0.04
C GLU A 110 1.35 32.03 -1.07
N LYS A 111 1.66 31.16 -2.02
CA LYS A 111 0.67 30.65 -3.00
C LYS A 111 -0.46 29.84 -2.39
N ALA A 112 -0.32 29.37 -1.16
CA ALA A 112 -1.38 28.67 -0.44
C ALA A 112 -2.57 29.58 -0.07
N PHE A 113 -2.39 30.89 -0.17
CA PHE A 113 -3.38 31.89 0.26
C PHE A 113 -3.81 32.76 -0.91
N LYS A 114 -5.11 33.11 -0.97
CA LYS A 114 -5.67 34.00 -2.02
C LYS A 114 -5.29 35.46 -1.84
N GLY A 115 -4.65 35.82 -0.73
CA GLY A 115 -4.28 37.20 -0.40
C GLY A 115 -2.99 37.28 0.39
N LYS A 116 -2.45 38.51 0.55
CA LYS A 116 -1.21 38.74 1.26
C LYS A 116 -1.36 38.44 2.76
N VAL A 117 -0.52 37.54 3.27
CA VAL A 117 -0.48 37.14 4.68
C VAL A 117 0.74 37.76 5.32
N TYR A 118 0.55 38.65 6.29
CA TYR A 118 1.63 39.42 6.93
C TYR A 118 2.46 38.57 7.94
N ASP A 119 1.87 37.50 8.51
CA ASP A 119 2.47 36.62 9.50
C ASP A 119 2.79 35.22 8.93
N ILE A 120 3.17 35.15 7.66
CA ILE A 120 3.37 33.86 6.97
C ILE A 120 4.56 33.06 7.53
N GLU A 121 5.67 33.72 7.87
CA GLU A 121 6.90 33.06 8.33
C GLU A 121 6.69 32.25 9.63
N PRO A 122 6.06 32.79 10.68
CA PRO A 122 5.72 31.99 11.88
C PRO A 122 4.78 30.82 11.59
N ARG A 123 3.80 30.99 10.70
CA ARG A 123 2.88 29.91 10.30
C ARG A 123 3.62 28.80 9.56
N VAL A 124 4.47 29.16 8.61
CA VAL A 124 5.31 28.21 7.87
C VAL A 124 6.22 27.44 8.82
N LYS A 125 6.92 28.10 9.73
CA LYS A 125 7.77 27.44 10.73
C LYS A 125 6.98 26.45 11.60
N LYS A 126 5.79 26.82 12.05
CA LYS A 126 4.91 25.96 12.84
C LYS A 126 4.51 24.71 12.06
N ILE A 127 4.10 24.86 10.82
CA ILE A 127 3.66 23.73 9.99
C ILE A 127 4.84 22.83 9.55
N LEU A 128 6.00 23.41 9.25
CA LEU A 128 7.21 22.65 8.94
C LEU A 128 7.66 21.78 10.13
N ALA A 129 7.45 22.25 11.36
CA ALA A 129 7.72 21.45 12.56
C ALA A 129 6.79 20.22 12.66
N VAL A 130 5.52 20.34 12.23
CA VAL A 130 4.56 19.20 12.19
C VAL A 130 5.06 18.09 11.26
N VAL A 131 5.59 18.45 10.10
CA VAL A 131 6.10 17.49 9.11
C VAL A 131 7.58 17.11 9.33
N ASN A 132 8.12 17.37 10.51
CA ASN A 132 9.51 17.11 10.90
C ASN A 132 10.55 17.75 9.95
N LEU A 133 10.33 19.01 9.62
CA LEU A 133 11.25 19.83 8.81
C LEU A 133 11.52 21.20 9.47
N PRO A 134 11.80 21.25 10.81
CA PRO A 134 11.86 22.52 11.55
C PRO A 134 13.07 23.41 11.18
N SER A 135 14.14 22.80 10.65
CA SER A 135 15.39 23.50 10.29
C SER A 135 15.46 23.91 8.81
N ALA A 136 14.33 23.85 8.07
CA ALA A 136 14.32 24.26 6.67
C ALA A 136 14.64 25.75 6.55
N ASP A 137 15.63 26.07 5.70
CA ASP A 137 15.91 27.45 5.33
C ASP A 137 14.78 27.96 4.44
N LEU A 138 14.06 28.97 4.94
CA LEU A 138 12.88 29.54 4.27
C LEU A 138 13.23 30.32 3.01
N LYS A 139 14.49 30.72 2.83
CA LYS A 139 14.99 31.42 1.63
C LYS A 139 15.50 30.44 0.56
N LYS A 140 15.68 29.17 0.93
CA LYS A 140 16.17 28.14 0.03
C LYS A 140 15.11 27.83 -1.03
N LYS A 141 15.52 27.56 -2.29
CA LYS A 141 14.61 27.16 -3.35
C LYS A 141 14.04 25.77 -3.10
N VAL A 142 12.76 25.60 -3.41
CA VAL A 142 12.05 24.34 -3.21
C VAL A 142 12.69 23.18 -3.99
N GLY A 143 13.20 23.47 -5.20
CA GLY A 143 13.87 22.47 -6.04
C GLY A 143 15.20 21.94 -5.47
N GLU A 144 15.81 22.63 -4.51
CA GLU A 144 17.06 22.21 -3.87
C GLU A 144 16.87 21.21 -2.71
N PHE A 145 15.64 20.94 -2.35
CA PHE A 145 15.29 19.94 -1.33
C PHE A 145 15.29 18.54 -1.92
N SER A 146 15.68 17.55 -1.11
CA SER A 146 15.56 16.15 -1.52
C SER A 146 14.10 15.75 -1.78
N GLY A 147 13.85 14.72 -2.59
CA GLY A 147 12.50 14.26 -2.89
C GLY A 147 11.63 14.03 -1.65
N GLY A 148 12.18 13.40 -0.60
CA GLY A 148 11.47 13.23 0.68
C GLY A 148 11.21 14.54 1.43
N GLN A 149 12.08 15.54 1.30
CA GLN A 149 11.83 16.87 1.86
C GLN A 149 10.78 17.62 1.05
N GLN A 150 10.79 17.52 -0.29
CA GLN A 150 9.76 18.10 -1.16
C GLN A 150 8.37 17.50 -0.87
N ALA A 151 8.28 16.18 -0.65
CA ALA A 151 7.03 15.54 -0.24
C ALA A 151 6.51 16.09 1.10
N ARG A 152 7.40 16.36 2.06
CA ARG A 152 7.04 17.02 3.32
C ARG A 152 6.60 18.47 3.13
N LEU A 153 7.21 19.21 2.20
CA LEU A 153 6.76 20.56 1.84
C LEU A 153 5.36 20.54 1.22
N LEU A 154 5.05 19.56 0.35
CA LEU A 154 3.70 19.37 -0.23
C LEU A 154 2.65 19.09 0.84
N LEU A 155 2.97 18.22 1.80
CA LEU A 155 2.09 17.96 2.94
C LEU A 155 1.87 19.23 3.77
N ALA A 156 2.94 19.93 4.12
CA ALA A 156 2.88 21.20 4.85
C ALA A 156 2.05 22.28 4.11
N PHE A 157 2.15 22.32 2.78
CA PHE A 157 1.38 23.24 1.94
C PHE A 157 -0.13 22.98 2.02
N ALA A 158 -0.57 21.73 2.08
CA ALA A 158 -1.97 21.41 2.29
C ALA A 158 -2.44 21.77 3.72
N LEU A 159 -1.61 21.48 4.72
CA LEU A 159 -1.95 21.71 6.14
C LEU A 159 -2.04 23.20 6.50
N ILE A 160 -1.16 24.06 5.94
CA ILE A 160 -1.11 25.49 6.28
C ILE A 160 -2.38 26.25 5.86
N GLN A 161 -3.07 25.75 4.84
CA GLN A 161 -4.33 26.34 4.34
C GLN A 161 -5.46 26.20 5.34
N ASN A 162 -5.36 25.29 6.32
CA ASN A 162 -6.39 24.96 7.30
C ASN A 162 -7.79 24.81 6.64
N PRO A 163 -7.94 23.95 5.63
CA PRO A 163 -9.17 23.83 4.83
C PRO A 163 -10.32 23.21 5.62
N ASP A 164 -11.56 23.39 5.16
CA ASP A 164 -12.72 22.70 5.76
C ASP A 164 -12.76 21.22 5.45
N ILE A 165 -12.19 20.81 4.29
CA ILE A 165 -11.98 19.43 3.91
C ILE A 165 -10.50 19.25 3.53
N LEU A 166 -9.78 18.46 4.32
CA LEU A 166 -8.38 18.11 4.09
C LEU A 166 -8.27 16.71 3.48
N LEU A 167 -7.62 16.59 2.32
CA LEU A 167 -7.42 15.35 1.60
C LEU A 167 -5.93 14.96 1.65
N LEU A 168 -5.62 13.84 2.28
CA LEU A 168 -4.24 13.35 2.43
C LEU A 168 -4.08 11.98 1.76
N ASP A 169 -3.19 11.92 0.77
CA ASP A 169 -2.86 10.69 0.04
C ASP A 169 -1.48 10.21 0.48
N GLU A 170 -1.43 9.10 1.24
CA GLU A 170 -0.23 8.47 1.78
C GLU A 170 0.72 9.45 2.53
N PRO A 171 0.23 10.24 3.50
CA PRO A 171 1.01 11.29 4.14
C PRO A 171 2.18 10.76 4.99
N THR A 172 2.19 9.48 5.32
CA THR A 172 3.21 8.85 6.16
C THR A 172 4.45 8.38 5.38
N ASN A 173 4.37 8.23 4.05
CA ASN A 173 5.42 7.60 3.24
C ASN A 173 6.80 8.25 3.31
N ASN A 174 6.87 9.56 3.57
CA ASN A 174 8.14 10.30 3.61
C ASN A 174 8.46 10.85 5.01
N LEU A 175 7.76 10.36 6.03
CA LEU A 175 7.97 10.75 7.42
C LEU A 175 8.69 9.63 8.18
N ASP A 176 9.58 10.03 9.08
CA ASP A 176 10.13 9.14 10.08
C ASP A 176 9.14 8.98 11.26
N LYS A 177 9.47 8.12 12.21
CA LYS A 177 8.60 7.81 13.34
C LYS A 177 8.16 9.07 14.10
N GLU A 178 9.09 10.00 14.34
CA GLU A 178 8.79 11.26 15.04
C GLU A 178 7.86 12.16 14.21
N GLY A 179 8.08 12.24 12.90
CA GLY A 179 7.20 12.95 11.96
C GLY A 179 5.79 12.36 11.92
N ILE A 180 5.66 11.05 11.93
CA ILE A 180 4.36 10.36 11.99
C ILE A 180 3.64 10.69 13.31
N GLU A 181 4.34 10.63 14.44
CA GLU A 181 3.77 10.96 15.76
C GLU A 181 3.28 12.42 15.83
N ARG A 182 4.06 13.37 15.29
CA ARG A 182 3.68 14.80 15.22
C ARG A 182 2.48 15.02 14.30
N LEU A 183 2.47 14.42 13.12
CA LEU A 183 1.35 14.50 12.18
C LEU A 183 0.08 13.90 12.78
N THR A 184 0.20 12.74 13.43
CA THR A 184 -0.89 12.07 14.14
C THR A 184 -1.54 12.99 15.16
N LYS A 185 -0.71 13.63 16.01
CA LYS A 185 -1.20 14.58 17.02
C LYS A 185 -1.89 15.78 16.37
N PHE A 186 -1.29 16.33 15.32
CA PHE A 186 -1.88 17.46 14.58
C PHE A 186 -3.26 17.09 14.01
N LEU A 187 -3.39 15.89 13.37
CA LEU A 187 -4.66 15.43 12.80
C LEU A 187 -5.69 15.06 13.87
N ALA A 188 -5.25 14.55 15.03
CA ALA A 188 -6.12 14.30 16.17
C ALA A 188 -6.75 15.61 16.69
N ASP A 189 -5.95 16.67 16.75
CA ASP A 189 -6.38 18.00 17.20
C ASP A 189 -7.07 18.83 16.11
N TYR A 190 -7.07 18.35 14.84
CA TYR A 190 -7.67 19.08 13.73
C TYR A 190 -9.19 19.13 13.85
N GLU A 191 -9.76 20.33 13.98
CA GLU A 191 -11.19 20.52 14.27
C GLU A 191 -12.11 20.44 13.04
N LYS A 192 -11.56 20.22 11.85
CA LYS A 192 -12.29 20.17 10.59
C LYS A 192 -12.28 18.77 9.99
N THR A 193 -12.92 18.58 8.83
CA THR A 193 -13.05 17.28 8.17
C THR A 193 -11.74 16.86 7.51
N CYS A 194 -11.34 15.62 7.70
CA CYS A 194 -10.14 15.05 7.10
C CYS A 194 -10.45 13.68 6.49
N ILE A 195 -10.02 13.48 5.25
CA ILE A 195 -10.09 12.18 4.55
C ILE A 195 -8.67 11.75 4.24
N VAL A 196 -8.29 10.57 4.71
CA VAL A 196 -6.92 10.07 4.60
C VAL A 196 -6.89 8.72 3.89
N ILE A 197 -6.00 8.59 2.93
CA ILE A 197 -5.57 7.31 2.36
C ILE A 197 -4.21 7.00 2.99
N SER A 198 -4.06 5.86 3.65
CA SER A 198 -2.76 5.38 4.15
C SER A 198 -2.76 3.87 4.32
N HIS A 199 -1.56 3.29 4.25
CA HIS A 199 -1.32 1.89 4.57
C HIS A 199 -0.85 1.67 6.01
N ASP A 200 -0.60 2.73 6.77
CA ASP A 200 -0.23 2.66 8.19
C ASP A 200 -1.49 2.54 9.07
N ALA A 201 -1.83 1.30 9.41
CA ALA A 201 -3.00 0.99 10.22
C ALA A 201 -2.97 1.63 11.62
N LYS A 202 -1.78 1.76 12.25
CA LYS A 202 -1.64 2.38 13.58
C LYS A 202 -1.88 3.89 13.50
N PHE A 203 -1.34 4.53 12.46
CA PHE A 203 -1.59 5.93 12.18
C PHE A 203 -3.08 6.19 11.99
N LEU A 204 -3.74 5.43 11.11
CA LEU A 204 -5.16 5.58 10.84
C LEU A 204 -6.01 5.37 12.11
N ASN A 205 -5.76 4.29 12.84
CA ASN A 205 -6.53 3.94 14.04
C ASN A 205 -6.42 4.95 15.17
N SER A 206 -5.38 5.79 15.15
CA SER A 206 -5.12 6.74 16.25
C SER A 206 -6.02 7.97 16.22
N PHE A 207 -6.59 8.35 15.07
CA PHE A 207 -7.40 9.57 14.95
C PHE A 207 -8.64 9.43 14.07
N THR A 208 -8.76 8.39 13.23
CA THR A 208 -9.96 8.19 12.42
C THR A 208 -11.05 7.46 13.20
N HIS A 209 -12.31 7.75 12.89
CA HIS A 209 -13.49 7.18 13.55
C HIS A 209 -14.56 6.74 12.55
N GLY A 210 -14.18 6.66 11.28
CA GLY A 210 -15.00 6.13 10.20
C GLY A 210 -14.17 5.71 9.02
N VAL A 211 -14.73 4.85 8.19
CA VAL A 211 -14.09 4.32 6.98
C VAL A 211 -15.05 4.47 5.80
N LEU A 212 -14.54 5.02 4.70
CA LEU A 212 -15.13 4.94 3.37
C LEU A 212 -14.45 3.78 2.65
N TYR A 213 -15.17 2.70 2.42
CA TYR A 213 -14.64 1.55 1.68
C TYR A 213 -15.06 1.63 0.22
N LEU A 214 -14.09 1.86 -0.66
CA LEU A 214 -14.30 1.84 -2.10
C LEU A 214 -14.21 0.40 -2.59
N ASP A 215 -15.38 -0.17 -2.87
CA ASP A 215 -15.51 -1.50 -3.42
C ASP A 215 -15.30 -1.45 -4.94
N SER A 216 -14.19 -1.97 -5.41
CA SER A 216 -13.83 -1.97 -6.84
C SER A 216 -14.67 -2.94 -7.68
N PHE A 217 -15.36 -3.88 -7.04
CA PHE A 217 -16.27 -4.80 -7.71
C PHE A 217 -17.68 -4.20 -7.87
N LEU A 218 -18.27 -3.75 -6.76
CA LEU A 218 -19.56 -3.05 -6.79
C LEU A 218 -19.43 -1.62 -7.34
N LYS A 219 -18.21 -1.10 -7.44
CA LYS A 219 -17.88 0.27 -7.87
C LYS A 219 -18.63 1.33 -7.05
N GLN A 220 -18.88 1.01 -5.81
CA GLN A 220 -19.61 1.83 -4.84
C GLN A 220 -18.74 2.16 -3.65
N VAL A 221 -19.15 3.19 -2.90
CA VAL A 221 -18.50 3.58 -1.66
C VAL A 221 -19.42 3.21 -0.50
N GLU A 222 -18.94 2.31 0.35
CA GLU A 222 -19.63 1.94 1.59
C GLU A 222 -19.07 2.76 2.75
N GLN A 223 -19.94 3.22 3.62
CA GLN A 223 -19.57 4.02 4.77
C GLN A 223 -19.72 3.21 6.05
N TYR A 224 -18.63 3.09 6.82
CA TYR A 224 -18.58 2.41 8.10
C TYR A 224 -18.27 3.40 9.22
N VAL A 225 -18.86 3.17 10.39
CA VAL A 225 -18.58 3.93 11.63
C VAL A 225 -17.81 3.02 12.57
N GLY A 226 -16.72 3.50 13.12
CA GLY A 226 -15.86 2.75 14.01
C GLY A 226 -14.38 3.05 13.77
N ASP A 227 -13.51 2.44 14.57
CA ASP A 227 -12.08 2.55 14.33
C ASP A 227 -11.65 1.66 13.15
N TYR A 228 -10.45 1.94 12.64
CA TYR A 228 -9.93 1.26 11.45
C TYR A 228 -9.88 -0.26 11.62
N PHE A 229 -9.43 -0.77 12.78
CA PHE A 229 -9.29 -2.20 13.00
C PHE A 229 -10.64 -2.91 13.09
N ASP A 230 -11.62 -2.31 13.78
CA ASP A 230 -12.96 -2.88 13.89
C ASP A 230 -13.60 -3.03 12.52
N VAL A 231 -13.50 -2.00 11.68
CA VAL A 231 -14.04 -2.02 10.31
C VAL A 231 -13.33 -3.04 9.44
N VAL A 232 -12.01 -3.17 9.52
CA VAL A 232 -11.26 -4.21 8.77
C VAL A 232 -11.72 -5.60 9.16
N ILE A 233 -11.93 -5.86 10.45
CA ILE A 233 -12.45 -7.14 10.95
C ILE A 233 -13.87 -7.39 10.41
N GLU A 234 -14.73 -6.39 10.43
CA GLU A 234 -16.10 -6.50 9.94
C GLU A 234 -16.15 -6.81 8.43
N ILE A 235 -15.39 -6.07 7.62
CA ILE A 235 -15.27 -6.31 6.18
C ILE A 235 -14.74 -7.72 5.92
N THR A 236 -13.70 -8.15 6.63
CA THR A 236 -13.11 -9.49 6.47
C THR A 236 -14.14 -10.59 6.80
N ARG A 237 -14.86 -10.45 7.92
CA ARG A 237 -15.91 -11.40 8.31
C ARG A 237 -17.07 -11.45 7.30
N ARG A 238 -17.42 -10.31 6.69
CA ARG A 238 -18.45 -10.25 5.65
C ARG A 238 -18.01 -11.02 4.41
N ILE A 239 -16.81 -10.76 3.93
CA ILE A 239 -16.21 -11.43 2.77
C ILE A 239 -16.12 -12.96 3.00
N GLU A 240 -15.71 -13.39 4.19
CA GLU A 240 -15.67 -14.82 4.53
C GLU A 240 -17.06 -15.47 4.53
N ARG A 241 -18.07 -14.75 5.00
CA ARG A 241 -19.48 -15.24 4.97
C ARG A 241 -19.98 -15.38 3.55
N GLU A 242 -19.83 -14.34 2.73
CA GLU A 242 -20.21 -14.36 1.30
C GLU A 242 -19.52 -15.51 0.55
N ARG A 243 -18.22 -15.72 0.82
CA ARG A 243 -17.46 -16.83 0.22
C ARG A 243 -18.01 -18.21 0.63
N LYS A 244 -18.33 -18.39 1.91
CA LYS A 244 -18.91 -19.66 2.39
C LYS A 244 -20.29 -19.92 1.79
N GLU A 245 -21.08 -18.87 1.63
CA GLU A 245 -22.40 -18.93 1.02
C GLU A 245 -22.31 -19.27 -0.47
N ASN A 246 -21.41 -18.64 -1.21
CA ASN A 246 -21.16 -18.97 -2.61
C ASN A 246 -20.72 -20.42 -2.81
N VAL A 247 -19.80 -20.93 -1.97
CA VAL A 247 -19.37 -22.34 -2.06
C VAL A 247 -20.57 -23.31 -1.84
N ARG A 248 -21.51 -22.95 -0.97
CA ARG A 248 -22.75 -23.74 -0.81
C ARG A 248 -23.65 -23.67 -2.05
N LEU A 249 -23.88 -22.44 -2.55
CA LEU A 249 -24.68 -22.22 -3.76
C LEU A 249 -24.07 -22.94 -4.97
N GLU A 250 -22.76 -22.88 -5.18
CA GLU A 250 -22.07 -23.60 -6.25
C GLU A 250 -22.28 -25.12 -6.17
N ARG A 251 -22.18 -25.69 -4.96
CA ARG A 251 -22.47 -27.12 -4.75
C ARG A 251 -23.94 -27.48 -5.04
N ASP A 252 -24.87 -26.65 -4.59
CA ASP A 252 -26.30 -26.86 -4.83
C ASP A 252 -26.64 -26.72 -6.31
N ILE A 253 -26.02 -25.77 -7.01
CA ILE A 253 -26.14 -25.61 -8.47
C ILE A 253 -25.58 -26.83 -9.18
N ALA A 254 -24.40 -27.31 -8.81
CA ALA A 254 -23.79 -28.51 -9.41
C ALA A 254 -24.70 -29.75 -9.23
N ASN A 255 -25.17 -30.00 -8.02
CA ASN A 255 -26.08 -31.10 -7.72
C ASN A 255 -27.40 -31.02 -8.54
N ARG A 256 -27.96 -29.81 -8.67
CA ARG A 256 -29.20 -29.60 -9.47
C ARG A 256 -28.94 -29.73 -10.96
N LYS A 257 -27.77 -29.33 -11.46
CA LYS A 257 -27.37 -29.53 -12.86
C LYS A 257 -27.25 -31.04 -13.20
N ASP A 258 -26.68 -31.83 -12.29
CA ASP A 258 -26.60 -33.28 -12.46
C ASP A 258 -27.98 -33.94 -12.49
N GLN A 259 -28.86 -33.52 -11.59
CA GLN A 259 -30.28 -33.98 -11.58
C GLN A 259 -31.01 -33.51 -12.84
N PHE A 260 -30.83 -32.28 -13.29
CA PHE A 260 -31.40 -31.77 -14.53
C PHE A 260 -30.97 -32.60 -15.73
N ASN A 261 -29.69 -32.90 -15.86
CA ASN A 261 -29.14 -33.74 -16.95
C ASN A 261 -29.75 -35.14 -16.96
N PHE A 262 -29.94 -35.73 -15.77
CA PHE A 262 -30.60 -37.04 -15.62
C PHE A 262 -32.08 -37.02 -16.06
N PHE A 263 -32.84 -35.98 -15.67
CA PHE A 263 -34.26 -35.87 -16.03
C PHE A 263 -34.46 -35.39 -17.47
N ALA A 264 -33.60 -34.58 -18.03
CA ALA A 264 -33.67 -34.09 -19.40
C ALA A 264 -33.57 -35.23 -20.43
N GLN A 265 -32.90 -36.34 -20.07
CA GLN A 265 -32.76 -37.53 -20.90
C GLN A 265 -34.01 -38.43 -20.90
N LYS A 266 -34.91 -38.23 -19.94
CA LYS A 266 -36.08 -39.14 -19.70
C LYS A 266 -37.38 -38.63 -20.30
N GLY A 267 -37.59 -38.16 -21.40
CA GLY A 267 -38.85 -37.79 -22.09
C GLY A 267 -40.18 -37.77 -21.29
N GLY A 268 -41.26 -37.29 -21.84
CA GLY A 268 -42.59 -37.29 -21.24
C GLY A 268 -42.78 -36.31 -20.07
N LYS A 269 -43.50 -36.69 -19.01
CA LYS A 269 -43.77 -35.84 -17.83
C LYS A 269 -42.51 -35.34 -17.11
N MET A 270 -41.33 -35.96 -17.35
CA MET A 270 -40.06 -35.52 -16.78
C MET A 270 -39.51 -34.23 -17.43
N ARG A 271 -40.03 -33.82 -18.61
CA ARG A 271 -39.70 -32.54 -19.24
C ARG A 271 -40.17 -31.34 -18.42
N ASP A 272 -41.31 -31.41 -17.77
CA ASP A 272 -41.83 -30.33 -16.90
C ASP A 272 -41.02 -30.22 -15.63
N VAL A 273 -40.52 -31.35 -15.09
CA VAL A 273 -39.63 -31.38 -13.94
C VAL A 273 -38.29 -30.74 -14.31
N ALA A 274 -37.72 -31.09 -15.47
CA ALA A 274 -36.48 -30.51 -15.97
C ALA A 274 -36.60 -28.99 -16.19
N ARG A 275 -37.75 -28.51 -16.73
CA ARG A 275 -37.97 -27.06 -16.90
C ARG A 275 -37.97 -26.33 -15.56
N LYS A 276 -38.69 -26.82 -14.54
CA LYS A 276 -38.70 -26.23 -13.20
C LYS A 276 -37.33 -26.26 -12.53
N MET A 277 -36.52 -27.31 -12.77
CA MET A 277 -35.16 -27.38 -12.27
C MET A 277 -34.26 -26.36 -12.94
N ARG A 278 -34.42 -26.12 -14.25
CA ARG A 278 -33.67 -25.08 -14.96
C ARG A 278 -33.99 -23.70 -14.40
N GLU A 279 -35.26 -23.36 -14.21
CA GLU A 279 -35.69 -22.10 -13.61
C GLU A 279 -35.06 -21.91 -12.20
N ALA A 280 -35.09 -22.98 -11.38
CA ALA A 280 -34.48 -22.95 -10.05
C ALA A 280 -32.94 -22.86 -10.07
N ILE A 281 -32.24 -23.38 -11.12
CA ILE A 281 -30.81 -23.21 -11.32
C ILE A 281 -30.49 -21.77 -11.71
N GLU A 282 -31.25 -21.18 -12.66
CA GLU A 282 -31.12 -19.80 -13.09
C GLU A 282 -31.31 -18.82 -11.91
N GLU A 283 -32.29 -19.11 -11.02
CA GLU A 283 -32.51 -18.34 -9.80
C GLU A 283 -31.33 -18.44 -8.83
N LEU A 284 -30.79 -19.63 -8.58
CA LEU A 284 -29.62 -19.82 -7.72
C LEU A 284 -28.35 -19.19 -8.35
N GLU A 285 -28.18 -19.28 -9.67
CA GLU A 285 -27.08 -18.63 -10.39
C GLU A 285 -27.16 -17.09 -10.27
N SER A 286 -28.35 -16.52 -10.23
CA SER A 286 -28.55 -15.09 -10.02
C SER A 286 -28.23 -14.65 -8.58
N GLN A 287 -28.32 -15.57 -7.61
CA GLN A 287 -27.96 -15.33 -6.20
C GLN A 287 -26.46 -15.51 -5.94
N LEU A 288 -25.73 -16.15 -6.86
CA LEU A 288 -24.27 -16.20 -6.76
C LEU A 288 -23.73 -14.76 -6.81
N VAL A 289 -23.35 -14.28 -5.66
CA VAL A 289 -22.54 -13.07 -5.61
C VAL A 289 -21.22 -13.42 -6.31
N ASP A 290 -20.94 -12.75 -7.42
CA ASP A 290 -19.70 -12.98 -8.17
C ASP A 290 -18.55 -12.82 -7.17
N THR A 291 -17.93 -13.93 -6.79
CA THR A 291 -16.88 -13.92 -5.77
C THR A 291 -15.84 -12.93 -6.24
N ARG A 292 -15.65 -11.89 -5.46
CA ARG A 292 -14.77 -10.78 -5.75
C ARG A 292 -13.42 -11.32 -6.22
N LYS A 293 -13.20 -11.37 -7.52
CA LYS A 293 -11.91 -11.79 -8.11
C LYS A 293 -10.74 -10.97 -7.56
N GLU A 294 -11.06 -9.84 -6.95
CA GLU A 294 -10.14 -8.87 -6.43
C GLU A 294 -9.69 -9.11 -4.98
N ASP A 295 -10.41 -9.94 -4.22
CA ASP A 295 -10.03 -10.31 -2.86
C ASP A 295 -9.02 -11.48 -2.81
N LYS A 296 -8.48 -11.89 -3.96
CA LYS A 296 -7.43 -12.90 -3.99
C LYS A 296 -6.18 -12.34 -3.35
N THR A 297 -5.73 -13.00 -2.31
CA THR A 297 -4.36 -12.84 -1.82
C THR A 297 -3.41 -13.60 -2.75
N ILE A 298 -2.13 -13.19 -2.75
CA ILE A 298 -1.09 -14.01 -3.36
C ILE A 298 -1.06 -15.38 -2.67
N ASN A 299 -0.65 -16.41 -3.39
CA ASN A 299 -0.47 -17.73 -2.81
C ASN A 299 0.75 -17.76 -1.88
N HIS A 300 0.78 -18.68 -0.91
CA HIS A 300 1.99 -18.96 -0.13
C HIS A 300 3.11 -19.39 -1.07
N PHE A 301 4.30 -18.86 -0.85
CA PHE A 301 5.46 -19.12 -1.69
C PHE A 301 6.74 -19.25 -0.85
N MET A 302 7.76 -19.82 -1.45
CA MET A 302 9.12 -19.83 -0.91
C MET A 302 10.05 -19.21 -1.94
N ILE A 303 11.06 -18.48 -1.47
CA ILE A 303 12.13 -17.95 -2.31
C ILE A 303 13.25 -18.98 -2.32
N PRO A 304 13.50 -19.66 -3.46
CA PRO A 304 14.58 -20.63 -3.55
C PRO A 304 15.93 -19.93 -3.42
N VAL A 305 16.91 -20.62 -2.88
CA VAL A 305 18.28 -20.10 -2.75
C VAL A 305 19.14 -20.59 -3.90
N GLN A 306 20.11 -19.79 -4.28
CA GLN A 306 21.12 -20.13 -5.27
C GLN A 306 21.81 -21.45 -4.91
N THR A 307 21.93 -22.35 -5.91
CA THR A 307 22.74 -23.59 -5.82
C THR A 307 24.01 -23.43 -6.64
N PHE A 308 25.09 -23.93 -6.14
CA PHE A 308 26.40 -23.97 -6.82
C PHE A 308 26.74 -25.40 -7.22
N GLU A 309 27.04 -25.62 -8.49
CA GLU A 309 27.28 -26.99 -9.01
C GLU A 309 28.64 -27.57 -8.63
N ASN A 310 29.62 -26.82 -8.19
CA ASN A 310 30.96 -27.33 -7.82
C ASN A 310 31.73 -26.52 -6.77
N SER A 311 31.10 -25.56 -6.11
CA SER A 311 31.68 -24.95 -4.93
C SER A 311 30.56 -24.72 -3.93
N GLU A 312 30.77 -25.22 -2.76
CA GLU A 312 29.96 -24.87 -1.61
C GLU A 312 29.93 -23.35 -1.53
N LEU A 313 28.72 -22.73 -1.56
CA LEU A 313 28.58 -21.41 -1.01
C LEU A 313 29.32 -21.47 0.30
N PRO A 314 30.32 -20.60 0.50
CA PRO A 314 31.06 -20.68 1.73
C PRO A 314 30.04 -20.54 2.86
N GLU A 315 29.79 -21.61 3.60
CA GLU A 315 28.89 -21.60 4.78
C GLU A 315 29.25 -20.49 5.76
N TRP A 316 30.42 -19.87 5.54
CA TRP A 316 31.03 -18.99 6.49
C TRP A 316 30.96 -17.50 6.13
N LYS A 317 30.73 -17.08 4.85
CA LYS A 317 30.71 -15.64 4.55
C LYS A 317 30.04 -15.32 3.21
N ILE A 318 28.83 -14.74 3.26
CA ILE A 318 28.14 -14.19 2.08
C ILE A 318 28.34 -12.69 1.98
N VAL A 319 28.24 -11.98 3.11
CA VAL A 319 28.47 -10.53 3.19
C VAL A 319 29.33 -10.22 4.41
N GLU A 320 30.33 -9.35 4.25
CA GLU A 320 31.12 -8.79 5.34
C GLU A 320 30.96 -7.27 5.36
N ILE A 321 30.60 -6.71 6.51
CA ILE A 321 30.41 -5.28 6.70
C ILE A 321 31.36 -4.83 7.82
N LYS A 322 32.52 -4.26 7.46
CA LYS A 322 33.52 -3.69 8.38
C LYS A 322 33.27 -2.20 8.66
N GLY A 323 32.48 -1.56 7.81
CA GLY A 323 32.16 -0.15 7.96
C GLY A 323 30.99 0.28 7.10
N VAL A 324 30.30 1.31 7.54
CA VAL A 324 29.17 1.91 6.84
C VAL A 324 29.34 3.42 6.77
N SER A 325 28.88 4.01 5.66
CA SER A 325 28.90 5.46 5.47
C SER A 325 27.54 6.01 5.90
N VAL A 326 27.49 6.84 6.92
CA VAL A 326 26.27 7.52 7.39
C VAL A 326 26.33 9.01 7.09
N ILE A 327 25.20 9.64 6.81
CA ILE A 327 25.14 11.08 6.55
C ILE A 327 24.86 11.79 7.88
N LYS A 328 25.86 12.55 8.38
CA LYS A 328 25.72 13.47 9.52
C LYS A 328 26.02 14.90 9.06
N ASN A 329 25.14 15.84 9.38
CA ASN A 329 25.27 17.25 8.99
C ASN A 329 25.55 17.44 7.48
N HIS A 330 24.80 16.70 6.64
CA HIS A 330 24.95 16.68 5.17
C HIS A 330 26.33 16.21 4.64
N LYS A 331 27.16 15.59 5.49
CA LYS A 331 28.46 15.02 5.10
C LYS A 331 28.49 13.51 5.38
N PRO A 332 29.10 12.73 4.47
CA PRO A 332 29.31 11.31 4.71
C PRO A 332 30.36 11.10 5.78
N VAL A 333 30.06 10.34 6.80
CA VAL A 333 30.97 9.93 7.88
C VAL A 333 31.06 8.41 7.88
N GLN A 334 32.28 7.88 7.84
CA GLN A 334 32.53 6.44 7.91
C GLN A 334 32.46 5.97 9.38
N LYS A 335 31.67 4.95 9.64
CA LYS A 335 31.53 4.29 10.94
C LYS A 335 31.98 2.85 10.84
N LYS A 336 32.77 2.40 11.82
CA LYS A 336 33.24 1.02 11.90
C LYS A 336 32.13 0.12 12.46
N THR A 337 32.00 -1.06 11.88
CA THR A 337 31.13 -2.14 12.35
C THR A 337 31.84 -3.47 12.06
N ASN A 338 31.34 -4.57 12.57
CA ASN A 338 31.88 -5.90 12.28
C ASN A 338 30.74 -6.90 12.22
N ILE A 339 30.13 -6.99 11.04
CA ILE A 339 28.98 -7.89 10.80
C ILE A 339 29.38 -8.81 9.66
N VAL A 340 29.24 -10.12 9.89
CA VAL A 340 29.43 -11.16 8.86
C VAL A 340 28.12 -11.91 8.72
N LEU A 341 27.52 -11.85 7.53
CA LEU A 341 26.35 -12.62 7.21
C LEU A 341 26.72 -13.90 6.50
N LYS A 342 26.28 -15.00 7.07
CA LYS A 342 26.35 -16.35 6.52
C LYS A 342 25.03 -16.72 5.87
N ARG A 343 24.97 -17.90 5.25
CA ARG A 343 23.71 -18.50 4.84
C ARG A 343 22.74 -18.56 6.02
N LYS A 344 21.47 -18.25 5.79
CA LYS A 344 20.39 -18.15 6.79
C LYS A 344 20.47 -16.96 7.74
N ASN A 345 21.58 -16.21 7.76
CA ASN A 345 21.64 -15.02 8.62
C ASN A 345 20.81 -13.84 8.07
N LYS A 346 20.21 -13.12 8.97
CA LYS A 346 19.33 -11.98 8.68
C LYS A 346 19.79 -10.75 9.42
N LEU A 347 19.98 -9.65 8.69
CA LEU A 347 20.36 -8.34 9.21
C LEU A 347 19.22 -7.36 9.06
N LEU A 348 18.84 -6.72 10.15
CA LEU A 348 17.93 -5.57 10.15
C LEU A 348 18.75 -4.28 10.24
N ILE A 349 18.59 -3.36 9.26
CA ILE A 349 19.18 -2.03 9.29
C ILE A 349 18.10 -1.04 9.72
N LYS A 350 18.39 -0.28 10.79
CA LYS A 350 17.54 0.77 11.36
C LYS A 350 18.21 2.14 11.25
N GLY A 351 17.45 3.19 11.48
CA GLY A 351 17.95 4.56 11.54
C GLY A 351 16.95 5.56 10.93
N PRO A 352 17.10 6.86 11.23
CA PRO A 352 16.22 7.91 10.74
C PRO A 352 16.27 8.06 9.21
N ASN A 353 15.25 8.71 8.64
CA ASN A 353 15.22 8.99 7.22
C ASN A 353 16.35 9.97 6.83
N GLY A 354 16.96 9.72 5.67
CA GLY A 354 18.06 10.53 5.16
C GLY A 354 19.45 10.21 5.73
N ILE A 355 19.56 9.22 6.66
CA ILE A 355 20.88 8.83 7.20
C ILE A 355 21.74 8.03 6.22
N GLY A 356 21.19 7.61 5.08
CA GLY A 356 21.92 6.90 4.02
C GLY A 356 21.67 5.40 3.93
N LYS A 357 20.56 4.86 4.49
CA LYS A 357 20.19 3.44 4.41
C LYS A 357 20.15 2.94 2.97
N THR A 358 19.29 3.52 2.14
CA THR A 358 19.13 3.17 0.72
C THR A 358 20.43 3.33 -0.05
N THR A 359 21.15 4.44 0.15
CA THR A 359 22.45 4.67 -0.50
C THR A 359 23.48 3.59 -0.15
N PHE A 360 23.52 3.16 1.12
CA PHE A 360 24.40 2.06 1.53
C PHE A 360 24.01 0.74 0.84
N LEU A 361 22.71 0.41 0.79
CA LEU A 361 22.23 -0.81 0.12
C LEU A 361 22.52 -0.80 -1.38
N GLU A 362 22.36 0.35 -2.04
CA GLU A 362 22.70 0.52 -3.46
C GLU A 362 24.20 0.33 -3.73
N LEU A 363 25.05 0.95 -2.91
CA LEU A 363 26.48 0.80 -3.03
C LEU A 363 26.93 -0.64 -2.78
N LEU A 364 26.33 -1.31 -1.80
CA LEU A 364 26.59 -2.72 -1.48
C LEU A 364 26.18 -3.61 -2.64
N ALA A 365 24.96 -3.47 -3.16
CA ALA A 365 24.45 -4.26 -4.28
C ALA A 365 25.28 -4.10 -5.57
N ASN A 366 25.89 -2.91 -5.75
CA ASN A 366 26.76 -2.60 -6.90
C ASN A 366 28.25 -2.92 -6.65
N GLY A 367 28.63 -3.50 -5.51
CA GLY A 367 30.02 -3.79 -5.15
C GLY A 367 30.90 -2.55 -4.91
N LYS A 368 30.28 -1.38 -4.64
CA LYS A 368 30.98 -0.08 -4.45
C LYS A 368 30.95 0.41 -3.01
N ALA A 369 30.41 -0.37 -2.08
CA ALA A 369 30.32 0.02 -0.68
C ALA A 369 31.71 0.01 -0.01
N LYS A 370 32.17 1.17 0.47
CA LYS A 370 33.43 1.24 1.22
C LYS A 370 33.29 0.53 2.56
N GLY A 371 34.06 -0.54 2.76
CA GLY A 371 34.04 -1.32 4.00
C GLY A 371 32.94 -2.37 4.09
N ALA A 372 32.29 -2.70 2.97
CA ALA A 372 31.39 -3.85 2.90
C ALA A 372 31.60 -4.58 1.57
N GLU A 373 31.64 -5.92 1.63
CA GLU A 373 31.93 -6.81 0.50
C GLU A 373 30.95 -7.97 0.46
N ILE A 374 30.55 -8.34 -0.75
CA ILE A 374 29.74 -9.53 -1.04
C ILE A 374 30.66 -10.58 -1.66
N ALA A 375 30.56 -11.82 -1.27
CA ALA A 375 31.37 -12.91 -1.82
C ALA A 375 31.13 -13.07 -3.33
N ASP A 376 32.18 -13.38 -4.07
CA ASP A 376 32.14 -13.57 -5.51
C ASP A 376 31.16 -14.66 -5.92
N GLY A 377 30.45 -14.45 -7.03
CA GLY A 377 29.48 -15.39 -7.55
C GLY A 377 28.13 -15.42 -6.83
N VAL A 378 27.94 -14.68 -5.75
CA VAL A 378 26.64 -14.57 -5.06
C VAL A 378 25.67 -13.76 -5.87
N LYS A 379 24.52 -14.34 -6.22
CA LYS A 379 23.41 -13.64 -6.89
C LYS A 379 22.66 -12.78 -5.90
N ILE A 380 22.42 -11.53 -6.28
CA ILE A 380 21.75 -10.55 -5.45
C ILE A 380 20.33 -10.34 -5.94
N GLY A 381 19.34 -10.63 -5.08
CA GLY A 381 17.97 -10.19 -5.27
C GLY A 381 17.77 -8.86 -4.54
N TYR A 382 17.53 -7.78 -5.28
CA TYR A 382 17.35 -6.46 -4.68
C TYR A 382 15.94 -5.90 -4.92
N TYR A 383 15.19 -5.71 -3.83
CA TYR A 383 13.95 -4.95 -3.80
C TYR A 383 14.28 -3.50 -3.51
N LYS A 384 14.20 -2.66 -4.53
CA LYS A 384 14.49 -1.23 -4.43
C LYS A 384 13.19 -0.46 -4.24
N GLN A 385 13.18 0.51 -3.33
CA GLN A 385 11.98 1.28 -2.98
C GLN A 385 11.36 2.01 -4.18
N ASP A 386 12.18 2.51 -5.11
CA ASP A 386 11.74 3.27 -6.29
C ASP A 386 11.57 2.41 -7.56
N PHE A 387 11.81 1.09 -7.46
CA PHE A 387 11.75 0.14 -8.58
C PHE A 387 12.65 0.47 -9.78
N LEU A 388 13.66 1.37 -9.64
CA LEU A 388 14.55 1.75 -10.74
C LEU A 388 15.47 0.61 -11.24
N ASN A 389 15.49 -0.52 -10.55
CA ASN A 389 16.14 -1.74 -11.03
C ASN A 389 15.25 -2.58 -11.96
N LEU A 390 14.02 -2.16 -12.21
CA LEU A 390 13.14 -2.73 -13.23
C LEU A 390 13.25 -1.92 -14.52
N ASP A 391 13.24 -2.60 -15.66
CA ASP A 391 13.16 -1.97 -16.97
C ASP A 391 11.68 -1.69 -17.30
N PHE A 392 11.29 -0.41 -17.25
CA PHE A 392 9.90 0.00 -17.43
C PHE A 392 9.38 -0.13 -18.86
N GLU A 393 10.29 -0.25 -19.85
CA GLU A 393 9.91 -0.43 -21.25
C GLU A 393 9.63 -1.89 -21.62
N LYS A 394 10.20 -2.84 -20.86
CA LYS A 394 9.93 -4.26 -21.05
C LYS A 394 8.53 -4.64 -20.61
N THR A 395 7.99 -5.68 -21.20
CA THR A 395 6.78 -6.33 -20.71
C THR A 395 7.06 -7.07 -19.39
N VAL A 396 6.01 -7.31 -18.62
CA VAL A 396 6.11 -8.10 -17.38
C VAL A 396 6.67 -9.50 -17.67
N TYR A 397 6.23 -10.10 -18.77
CA TYR A 397 6.75 -11.40 -19.23
C TYR A 397 8.26 -11.34 -19.49
N GLU A 398 8.75 -10.39 -20.28
CA GLU A 398 10.18 -10.22 -20.57
C GLU A 398 10.98 -9.91 -19.29
N SER A 399 10.42 -9.17 -18.36
CA SER A 399 11.05 -8.87 -17.08
C SER A 399 11.22 -10.12 -16.22
N LEU A 400 10.27 -11.07 -16.24
CA LEU A 400 10.37 -12.36 -15.56
C LEU A 400 11.33 -13.29 -16.28
N ALA A 401 11.22 -13.39 -17.60
CA ALA A 401 12.08 -14.23 -18.43
C ALA A 401 13.56 -13.86 -18.32
N ALA A 402 13.86 -12.55 -18.20
CA ALA A 402 15.25 -12.06 -18.08
C ALA A 402 15.99 -12.53 -16.83
N VAL A 403 15.30 -12.95 -15.79
CA VAL A 403 15.92 -13.45 -14.53
C VAL A 403 15.77 -14.95 -14.33
N MET A 404 15.03 -15.62 -15.20
CA MET A 404 14.81 -17.06 -15.13
C MET A 404 16.01 -17.79 -15.75
N GLU A 405 16.75 -18.52 -14.93
CA GLU A 405 17.92 -19.28 -15.38
C GLU A 405 17.57 -20.66 -15.93
N SER A 406 16.56 -21.27 -15.36
CA SER A 406 16.10 -22.60 -15.75
C SER A 406 14.61 -22.72 -15.48
N GLY A 407 13.90 -23.37 -16.39
CA GLY A 407 12.47 -23.59 -16.25
C GLY A 407 11.76 -23.45 -17.61
N SER A 408 10.50 -23.87 -17.64
CA SER A 408 9.63 -23.75 -18.79
C SER A 408 8.81 -22.43 -18.74
N GLU A 409 8.23 -22.04 -19.85
CA GLU A 409 7.24 -20.98 -19.90
C GLU A 409 6.08 -21.22 -18.90
N GLU A 410 5.72 -22.47 -18.71
CA GLU A 410 4.71 -22.87 -17.74
C GLU A 410 5.11 -22.48 -16.30
N THR A 411 6.38 -22.70 -15.91
CA THR A 411 6.92 -22.29 -14.60
C THR A 411 6.85 -20.79 -14.42
N LEU A 412 7.19 -20.01 -15.44
CA LEU A 412 7.08 -18.55 -15.43
C LEU A 412 5.64 -18.10 -15.23
N ARG A 413 4.70 -18.64 -16.03
CA ARG A 413 3.28 -18.29 -15.94
C ARG A 413 2.66 -18.71 -14.60
N ALA A 414 3.00 -19.89 -14.10
CA ALA A 414 2.56 -20.36 -12.79
C ALA A 414 3.08 -19.46 -11.66
N THR A 415 4.36 -19.05 -11.72
CA THR A 415 4.94 -18.10 -10.77
C THR A 415 4.22 -16.76 -10.84
N ALA A 416 4.00 -16.22 -12.04
CA ALA A 416 3.29 -14.96 -12.22
C ALA A 416 1.86 -15.02 -11.64
N ALA A 417 1.12 -16.10 -11.92
CA ALA A 417 -0.24 -16.31 -11.42
C ALA A 417 -0.31 -16.35 -9.89
N ASN A 418 0.70 -16.91 -9.20
CA ASN A 418 0.80 -16.91 -7.75
C ASN A 418 0.87 -15.50 -7.16
N PHE A 419 1.38 -14.52 -7.92
CA PHE A 419 1.45 -13.11 -7.56
C PHE A 419 0.36 -12.25 -8.21
N LEU A 420 -0.73 -12.86 -8.66
CA LEU A 420 -1.86 -12.18 -9.30
C LEU A 420 -1.49 -11.42 -10.60
N LEU A 421 -0.35 -11.74 -11.19
CA LEU A 421 0.09 -11.23 -12.49
C LEU A 421 -0.52 -12.11 -13.59
N THR A 422 -1.76 -11.79 -13.97
CA THR A 422 -2.54 -12.55 -14.96
C THR A 422 -1.93 -12.45 -16.39
N ASP A 423 -2.37 -13.31 -17.32
CA ASP A 423 -1.92 -13.28 -18.71
C ASP A 423 -2.13 -11.92 -19.40
N ALA A 424 -3.18 -11.19 -19.02
CA ALA A 424 -3.41 -9.83 -19.50
C ALA A 424 -2.32 -8.87 -18.96
N ILE A 425 -1.93 -9.01 -17.70
CA ILE A 425 -0.89 -8.19 -17.05
C ILE A 425 0.49 -8.53 -17.62
N LEU A 426 0.77 -9.81 -17.92
CA LEU A 426 2.04 -10.25 -18.48
C LEU A 426 2.40 -9.56 -19.79
N LYS A 427 1.41 -9.16 -20.57
CA LYS A 427 1.57 -8.43 -21.84
C LYS A 427 1.79 -6.93 -21.68
N ASN A 428 1.50 -6.37 -20.50
CA ASN A 428 1.67 -4.95 -20.24
C ASN A 428 3.15 -4.59 -20.01
N LYS A 429 3.52 -3.36 -20.33
CA LYS A 429 4.82 -2.81 -19.93
C LYS A 429 4.89 -2.69 -18.41
N VAL A 430 6.07 -2.93 -17.83
CA VAL A 430 6.32 -2.77 -16.40
C VAL A 430 5.99 -1.35 -15.92
N GLY A 431 6.25 -0.34 -16.78
CA GLY A 431 5.90 1.06 -16.48
C GLY A 431 4.41 1.31 -16.26
N ALA A 432 3.53 0.51 -16.89
CA ALA A 432 2.07 0.63 -16.76
C ALA A 432 1.50 -0.04 -15.49
N LEU A 433 2.32 -0.79 -14.75
CA LEU A 433 1.89 -1.43 -13.51
C LEU A 433 1.72 -0.41 -12.37
N SER A 434 0.76 -0.68 -11.48
CA SER A 434 0.72 0.01 -10.19
C SER A 434 1.95 -0.33 -9.35
N GLU A 435 2.31 0.53 -8.38
CA GLU A 435 3.46 0.27 -7.51
C GLU A 435 3.32 -1.03 -6.71
N GLY A 436 2.12 -1.37 -6.26
CA GLY A 436 1.85 -2.66 -5.62
C GLY A 436 2.09 -3.85 -6.56
N GLN A 437 1.69 -3.75 -7.83
CA GLN A 437 1.98 -4.78 -8.84
C GLN A 437 3.48 -4.88 -9.16
N LYS A 438 4.21 -3.76 -9.20
CA LYS A 438 5.68 -3.75 -9.33
C LYS A 438 6.34 -4.45 -8.13
N GLY A 439 5.85 -4.20 -6.92
CA GLY A 439 6.31 -4.90 -5.72
C GLY A 439 6.11 -6.41 -5.80
N LEU A 440 4.93 -6.87 -6.22
CA LEU A 440 4.64 -8.30 -6.42
C LEU A 440 5.50 -8.89 -7.56
N LEU A 441 5.74 -8.13 -8.65
CA LEU A 441 6.65 -8.53 -9.72
C LEU A 441 8.08 -8.77 -9.19
N CYS A 442 8.58 -7.93 -8.29
CA CYS A 442 9.90 -8.13 -7.67
C CYS A 442 9.96 -9.48 -6.93
N PHE A 443 8.94 -9.84 -6.14
CA PHE A 443 8.91 -11.13 -5.44
C PHE A 443 8.81 -12.31 -6.41
N ALA A 444 8.01 -12.19 -7.49
CA ALA A 444 7.96 -13.21 -8.54
C ALA A 444 9.34 -13.40 -9.19
N ARG A 445 10.08 -12.30 -9.45
CA ARG A 445 11.45 -12.34 -9.98
C ARG A 445 12.41 -13.07 -9.03
N PHE A 446 12.31 -12.86 -7.71
CA PHE A 446 13.18 -13.56 -6.75
C PHE A 446 13.02 -15.08 -6.76
N ILE A 447 11.79 -15.57 -6.99
CA ILE A 447 11.57 -17.02 -7.13
C ILE A 447 12.29 -17.57 -8.35
N LEU A 448 12.25 -16.86 -9.48
CA LEU A 448 12.88 -17.28 -10.74
C LEU A 448 14.40 -17.09 -10.73
N GLN A 449 14.89 -16.03 -10.07
CA GLN A 449 16.29 -15.64 -9.98
C GLN A 449 17.08 -16.50 -8.99
N ARG A 450 16.43 -17.03 -7.93
CA ARG A 450 17.05 -17.81 -6.86
C ARG A 450 18.28 -17.13 -6.26
N PRO A 451 18.13 -15.97 -5.60
CA PRO A 451 19.26 -15.22 -5.07
C PRO A 451 19.95 -15.96 -3.91
N GLY A 452 21.26 -15.73 -3.72
CA GLY A 452 22.02 -16.14 -2.53
C GLY A 452 21.96 -15.09 -1.43
N LEU A 453 21.84 -13.80 -1.84
CA LEU A 453 21.64 -12.64 -0.96
C LEU A 453 20.37 -11.91 -1.38
N LEU A 454 19.47 -11.69 -0.43
CA LEU A 454 18.27 -10.90 -0.61
C LEU A 454 18.41 -9.57 0.13
N ILE A 455 18.30 -8.47 -0.60
CA ILE A 455 18.32 -7.11 -0.06
C ILE A 455 16.92 -6.52 -0.25
N LEU A 456 16.26 -6.12 0.85
CA LEU A 456 14.90 -5.58 0.83
C LEU A 456 14.92 -4.17 1.44
N ASP A 457 14.69 -3.15 0.60
CA ASP A 457 14.62 -1.75 1.02
C ASP A 457 13.15 -1.31 1.06
N GLU A 458 12.58 -1.24 2.26
CA GLU A 458 11.18 -0.90 2.54
C GLU A 458 10.15 -1.70 1.69
N PRO A 459 10.21 -3.04 1.71
CA PRO A 459 9.39 -3.88 0.83
C PRO A 459 7.90 -3.83 1.17
N THR A 460 7.54 -3.23 2.28
CA THR A 460 6.15 -3.09 2.75
C THR A 460 5.44 -1.88 2.17
N ASN A 461 6.20 -0.91 1.65
CA ASN A 461 5.64 0.24 0.98
C ASN A 461 4.94 -0.21 -0.31
N HIS A 462 3.78 0.36 -0.61
CA HIS A 462 3.01 0.10 -1.83
C HIS A 462 2.37 -1.30 -1.95
N ILE A 463 2.72 -2.29 -1.11
CA ILE A 463 2.11 -3.62 -1.12
C ILE A 463 0.86 -3.64 -0.24
N ASN A 464 -0.23 -4.20 -0.78
CA ASN A 464 -1.47 -4.35 -0.01
C ASN A 464 -1.21 -5.14 1.28
N PHE A 465 -1.69 -4.63 2.40
CA PHE A 465 -1.50 -5.21 3.73
C PHE A 465 -1.92 -6.69 3.84
N ARG A 466 -2.86 -7.15 3.01
CA ARG A 466 -3.30 -8.56 2.96
C ARG A 466 -2.20 -9.51 2.48
N HIS A 467 -1.28 -9.03 1.66
CA HIS A 467 -0.16 -9.83 1.16
C HIS A 467 1.02 -9.88 2.13
N LEU A 468 1.14 -8.86 3.01
CA LEU A 468 2.28 -8.72 3.91
C LEU A 468 2.51 -9.93 4.85
N PRO A 469 1.49 -10.59 5.42
CA PRO A 469 1.72 -11.79 6.24
C PRO A 469 2.37 -12.92 5.46
N ILE A 470 1.95 -13.13 4.21
CA ILE A 470 2.49 -14.19 3.33
C ILE A 470 3.93 -13.87 2.93
N ILE A 471 4.19 -12.59 2.59
CA ILE A 471 5.55 -12.12 2.27
C ILE A 471 6.46 -12.24 3.48
N ALA A 472 6.01 -11.83 4.68
CA ALA A 472 6.78 -11.95 5.91
C ALA A 472 7.14 -13.41 6.21
N GLU A 473 6.20 -14.33 6.02
CA GLU A 473 6.44 -15.78 6.17
C GLU A 473 7.49 -16.28 5.18
N ALA A 474 7.39 -15.93 3.89
CA ALA A 474 8.35 -16.33 2.87
C ALA A 474 9.75 -15.77 3.15
N VAL A 475 9.85 -14.50 3.57
CA VAL A 475 11.12 -13.85 3.95
C VAL A 475 11.69 -14.44 5.24
N SER A 476 10.82 -14.77 6.22
CA SER A 476 11.25 -15.44 7.46
C SER A 476 11.81 -16.84 7.20
N LYS A 477 11.24 -17.59 6.25
CA LYS A 477 11.68 -18.93 5.86
C LYS A 477 12.83 -18.94 4.85
N TYR A 478 13.26 -17.76 4.36
CA TYR A 478 14.34 -17.69 3.38
C TYR A 478 15.66 -18.20 3.95
N GLU A 479 16.30 -19.13 3.23
CA GLU A 479 17.52 -19.84 3.65
C GLU A 479 18.83 -19.21 3.14
N GLY A 480 18.80 -18.15 2.31
CA GLY A 480 19.94 -17.34 1.94
C GLY A 480 20.28 -16.29 3.00
N ALA A 481 21.21 -15.38 2.68
CA ALA A 481 21.45 -14.20 3.51
C ALA A 481 20.40 -13.12 3.22
N LEU A 482 19.95 -12.42 4.25
CA LEU A 482 18.94 -11.35 4.15
C LEU A 482 19.46 -10.06 4.76
N ILE A 483 19.28 -8.95 4.05
CA ILE A 483 19.40 -7.59 4.60
C ILE A 483 18.05 -6.89 4.40
N LEU A 484 17.46 -6.43 5.49
CA LEU A 484 16.16 -5.74 5.49
C LEU A 484 16.29 -4.33 6.06
N VAL A 485 15.71 -3.38 5.35
CA VAL A 485 15.33 -2.06 5.89
C VAL A 485 13.80 -2.02 5.93
N SER A 486 13.23 -1.76 7.10
CA SER A 486 11.78 -1.59 7.23
C SER A 486 11.43 -0.71 8.43
N HIS A 487 10.48 0.20 8.23
CA HIS A 487 9.86 1.00 9.29
C HIS A 487 8.63 0.31 9.88
N MET A 488 8.09 -0.70 9.23
CA MET A 488 6.92 -1.45 9.70
C MET A 488 7.33 -2.50 10.74
N LYS A 489 7.12 -2.20 12.02
CA LYS A 489 7.46 -3.08 13.14
C LYS A 489 6.78 -4.45 13.03
N ASP A 490 5.48 -4.48 12.74
CA ASP A 490 4.69 -5.72 12.69
C ASP A 490 5.15 -6.68 11.58
N PHE A 491 5.78 -6.16 10.52
CA PHE A 491 6.43 -6.97 9.49
C PHE A 491 7.78 -7.50 9.98
N ALA A 492 8.60 -6.62 10.55
CA ALA A 492 9.93 -6.97 11.03
C ALA A 492 9.87 -7.96 12.21
N GLU A 493 8.89 -7.85 13.13
CA GLU A 493 8.72 -8.75 14.27
C GLU A 493 8.37 -10.19 13.89
N LYS A 494 7.86 -10.43 12.66
CA LYS A 494 7.61 -11.77 12.12
C LYS A 494 8.87 -12.45 11.58
N ILE A 495 9.99 -11.73 11.50
CA ILE A 495 11.26 -12.21 10.96
C ILE A 495 12.26 -12.22 12.10
N ASN A 496 12.88 -13.38 12.34
CA ASN A 496 13.94 -13.49 13.34
C ASN A 496 15.24 -12.96 12.74
N PHE A 497 15.81 -11.92 13.33
CA PHE A 497 17.08 -11.32 12.89
C PHE A 497 18.22 -11.76 13.80
N ASP A 498 19.34 -12.16 13.18
CA ASP A 498 20.58 -12.51 13.88
C ASP A 498 21.37 -11.27 14.25
N HIS A 499 21.27 -10.21 13.44
CA HIS A 499 21.96 -8.95 13.63
C HIS A 499 21.03 -7.75 13.43
N THR A 500 21.25 -6.71 14.21
CA THR A 500 20.62 -5.39 14.03
C THR A 500 21.70 -4.33 13.95
N LEU A 501 21.64 -3.47 12.95
CA LEU A 501 22.52 -2.34 12.74
C LEU A 501 21.71 -1.06 12.78
N ASP A 502 21.82 -0.28 13.86
CA ASP A 502 21.18 1.03 13.97
C ASP A 502 22.16 2.12 13.54
N LEU A 503 21.93 2.72 12.35
CA LEU A 503 22.77 3.77 11.80
C LEU A 503 22.64 5.10 12.58
N GLY A 504 21.63 5.25 13.41
CA GLY A 504 21.43 6.43 14.27
C GLY A 504 22.28 6.39 15.54
N GLU A 505 22.58 5.17 16.03
CA GLU A 505 23.30 4.96 17.29
C GLU A 505 24.82 4.84 17.11
N ILE A 506 25.29 4.57 15.91
CA ILE A 506 26.73 4.46 15.59
C ILE A 506 27.40 5.77 15.18
#